data_641ad2ddb7fc1c51af8a4b7fc9a49239
#
_entry.id   641ad2ddb7fc1c51af8a4b7fc9a49239
#
_cell.length_a   1.000
_cell.length_b   1.000
_cell.length_c   1.000
_cell.angle_alpha   90.00
_cell.angle_beta   90.00
_cell.angle_gamma   90.00
#
_symmetry.space_group_name_H-M   'P 1'
#
loop_
_entity.id
_entity.type
_entity.pdbx_description
1 polymer ?
#
loop_
_entity_poly.entity_id
_entity_poly.type
_entity_poly.pdbx_seq_one_letter_code
_entity_poly.pdbx_strand_id
1 'polypeptide(L)'
;MRPSPLTLFRKIFFSNLQIQTVLLINNNLSDNNHNLKNTPMQLFLADCQFPDIENQVKAYQLFVEAWDNGEIAKSDKTDKFEMLFRVHAPGEGRVVCLCKAHSDKEIFAHFAPWRAKFGIHMEFTPVISCQNVVDYHKDLFKTLG
;
A
#
# COMPACT_ATOMS: atom_id res chain seq x y z
N MET A 1 24.30 13.69 14.30
CA MET A 1 23.98 14.52 13.12
C MET A 1 22.55 15.03 13.22
N ARG A 2 22.33 16.33 13.18
CA ARG A 2 20.97 16.88 13.13
C ARG A 2 20.43 16.78 11.71
N PRO A 3 19.18 16.34 11.50
CA PRO A 3 18.60 16.27 10.17
C PRO A 3 18.50 17.69 9.56
N SER A 4 18.68 17.78 8.24
CA SER A 4 18.60 19.05 7.53
C SER A 4 17.19 19.66 7.65
N PRO A 5 17.06 21.02 7.60
CA PRO A 5 15.77 21.69 7.67
C PRO A 5 14.76 21.20 6.61
N LEU A 6 15.22 20.78 5.43
CA LEU A 6 14.39 20.22 4.35
C LEU A 6 13.79 18.87 4.72
N THR A 7 14.52 18.02 5.46
CA THR A 7 14.06 16.71 5.91
C THR A 7 12.98 16.83 6.98
N LEU A 8 13.13 17.85 7.84
CA LEU A 8 12.15 18.16 8.89
C LEU A 8 10.85 18.73 8.28
N PHE A 9 10.97 19.60 7.27
CA PHE A 9 9.84 20.22 6.58
C PHE A 9 9.01 19.16 5.79
N ARG A 10 9.66 18.22 5.12
CA ARG A 10 8.98 17.09 4.47
C ARG A 10 8.22 16.23 5.48
N LYS A 11 8.82 15.89 6.61
CA LYS A 11 8.14 15.07 7.65
C LYS A 11 6.92 15.79 8.24
N ILE A 12 6.98 17.08 8.49
CA ILE A 12 5.87 17.85 9.08
C ILE A 12 4.76 18.07 8.04
N PHE A 13 5.09 18.34 6.79
CA PHE A 13 4.10 18.58 5.74
C PHE A 13 3.31 17.32 5.37
N PHE A 14 3.98 16.15 5.27
CA PHE A 14 3.33 14.89 5.00
C PHE A 14 2.49 14.38 6.19
N SER A 15 2.92 14.57 7.44
CA SER A 15 2.13 14.17 8.60
C SER A 15 0.86 15.03 8.77
N ASN A 16 0.91 16.32 8.47
CA ASN A 16 -0.26 17.20 8.55
C ASN A 16 -1.26 16.94 7.39
N LEU A 17 -0.76 16.58 6.20
CA LEU A 17 -1.63 16.22 5.08
C LEU A 17 -2.36 14.89 5.33
N GLN A 18 -1.70 13.90 5.94
CA GLN A 18 -2.33 12.64 6.32
C GLN A 18 -3.38 12.81 7.44
N ILE A 19 -3.14 13.68 8.42
CA ILE A 19 -4.10 13.94 9.50
C ILE A 19 -5.34 14.68 8.97
N GLN A 20 -5.19 15.63 8.07
CA GLN A 20 -6.32 16.32 7.45
C GLN A 20 -7.14 15.38 6.53
N THR A 21 -6.50 14.48 5.80
CA THR A 21 -7.17 13.49 4.97
C THR A 21 -7.95 12.48 5.81
N VAL A 22 -7.39 12.04 6.93
CA VAL A 22 -8.06 11.10 7.88
C VAL A 22 -9.27 11.77 8.55
N LEU A 23 -9.21 13.06 8.90
CA LEU A 23 -10.34 13.80 9.49
C LEU A 23 -11.47 14.06 8.48
N LEU A 24 -11.15 14.33 7.21
CA LEU A 24 -12.14 14.49 6.14
C LEU A 24 -12.82 13.16 5.78
N ILE A 25 -12.10 12.05 5.83
CA ILE A 25 -12.63 10.71 5.59
C ILE A 25 -13.58 10.27 6.72
N ASN A 26 -13.24 10.54 7.97
CA ASN A 26 -14.08 10.15 9.13
C ASN A 26 -15.43 10.90 9.18
N ASN A 27 -15.52 12.11 8.65
CA ASN A 27 -16.77 12.87 8.60
C ASN A 27 -17.73 12.44 7.47
N ASN A 28 -17.22 11.69 6.46
CA ASN A 28 -18.04 11.14 5.37
C ASN A 28 -18.40 9.65 5.54
N LEU A 29 -17.94 8.99 6.61
CA LEU A 29 -18.12 7.54 6.82
C LEU A 29 -19.40 7.15 7.54
N SER A 30 -20.22 8.10 8.00
CA SER A 30 -21.47 7.75 8.69
C SER A 30 -22.64 7.35 7.78
N ASP A 31 -22.59 7.65 6.47
CA ASP A 31 -23.79 7.53 5.61
C ASP A 31 -23.71 6.54 4.43
N ASN A 32 -22.61 5.79 4.21
CA ASN A 32 -22.47 5.02 2.98
C ASN A 32 -22.13 3.53 3.14
N ASN A 33 -22.73 2.84 4.11
CA ASN A 33 -22.48 1.39 4.28
C ASN A 33 -23.19 0.47 3.26
N HIS A 34 -23.95 1.01 2.31
CA HIS A 34 -24.73 0.20 1.36
C HIS A 34 -24.20 0.12 -0.08
N ASN A 35 -23.15 0.86 -0.46
CA ASN A 35 -22.71 0.91 -1.87
C ASN A 35 -21.25 0.46 -2.14
N LEU A 36 -20.56 -0.12 -1.15
CA LEU A 36 -19.14 -0.54 -1.31
C LEU A 36 -18.93 -1.70 -2.29
N LYS A 37 -19.97 -2.45 -2.63
CA LYS A 37 -19.84 -3.63 -3.53
C LYS A 37 -19.57 -3.28 -4.99
N ASN A 38 -19.78 -2.02 -5.41
CA ASN A 38 -19.62 -1.59 -6.80
C ASN A 38 -18.49 -0.55 -7.01
N THR A 39 -17.75 -0.18 -5.99
CA THR A 39 -16.61 0.72 -6.16
C THR A 39 -15.42 -0.07 -6.72
N PRO A 40 -14.84 0.34 -7.87
CA PRO A 40 -13.69 -0.37 -8.41
C PRO A 40 -12.51 -0.29 -7.45
N MET A 41 -11.78 -1.40 -7.31
CA MET A 41 -10.55 -1.42 -6.54
C MET A 41 -9.51 -0.51 -7.17
N GLN A 42 -8.79 0.25 -6.35
CA GLN A 42 -7.67 1.09 -6.75
C GLN A 42 -6.37 0.30 -6.72
N LEU A 43 -5.42 0.69 -7.58
CA LEU A 43 -4.08 0.12 -7.63
C LEU A 43 -3.16 0.84 -6.64
N PHE A 44 -2.34 0.06 -5.95
CA PHE A 44 -1.30 0.57 -5.04
C PHE A 44 0.02 -0.17 -5.26
N LEU A 45 1.10 0.58 -5.27
CA LEU A 45 2.45 0.05 -5.15
C LEU A 45 2.84 0.07 -3.67
N ALA A 46 3.19 -1.09 -3.14
CA ALA A 46 3.72 -1.23 -1.78
C ALA A 46 5.23 -1.49 -1.87
N ASP A 47 6.01 -0.64 -1.25
CA ASP A 47 7.47 -0.78 -1.11
C ASP A 47 7.79 -1.06 0.35
N CYS A 48 8.36 -2.23 0.61
CA CYS A 48 8.58 -2.74 1.95
C CYS A 48 10.08 -2.96 2.18
N GLN A 49 10.62 -2.39 3.26
CA GLN A 49 12.02 -2.50 3.64
C GLN A 49 12.15 -3.14 5.01
N PHE A 50 12.90 -4.24 5.11
CA PHE A 50 13.25 -4.86 6.40
C PHE A 50 14.22 -3.97 7.18
N PRO A 51 14.07 -3.87 8.51
CA PRO A 51 14.96 -3.05 9.35
C PRO A 51 16.36 -3.66 9.47
N ASP A 52 16.46 -4.98 9.40
CA ASP A 52 17.69 -5.74 9.56
C ASP A 52 17.54 -7.17 9.02
N ILE A 53 18.66 -7.89 8.95
CA ILE A 53 18.69 -9.24 8.42
C ILE A 53 18.04 -10.27 9.36
N GLU A 54 18.07 -10.06 10.67
CA GLU A 54 17.46 -10.98 11.63
C GLU A 54 15.94 -11.02 11.47
N ASN A 55 15.31 -9.86 11.38
CA ASN A 55 13.87 -9.75 11.12
C ASN A 55 13.49 -10.25 9.72
N GLN A 56 14.34 -10.01 8.73
CA GLN A 56 14.16 -10.56 7.39
C GLN A 56 14.13 -12.09 7.38
N VAL A 57 15.09 -12.73 8.03
CA VAL A 57 15.16 -14.21 8.10
C VAL A 57 13.92 -14.76 8.80
N LYS A 58 13.53 -14.20 9.94
CA LYS A 58 12.31 -14.61 10.67
C LYS A 58 11.05 -14.44 9.83
N ALA A 59 10.95 -13.33 9.09
CA ALA A 59 9.83 -13.10 8.19
C ALA A 59 9.77 -14.12 7.05
N TYR A 60 10.89 -14.45 6.44
CA TYR A 60 10.92 -15.48 5.40
C TYR A 60 10.62 -16.88 5.92
N GLN A 61 11.02 -17.23 7.14
CA GLN A 61 10.61 -18.49 7.76
C GLN A 61 9.08 -18.57 7.86
N LEU A 62 8.44 -17.53 8.40
CA LEU A 62 6.97 -17.48 8.47
C LEU A 62 6.33 -17.46 7.08
N PHE A 63 6.95 -16.75 6.13
CA PHE A 63 6.42 -16.68 4.77
C PHE A 63 6.40 -18.04 4.08
N VAL A 64 7.46 -18.85 4.24
CA VAL A 64 7.52 -20.22 3.73
C VAL A 64 6.43 -21.10 4.33
N GLU A 65 6.27 -21.08 5.66
CA GLU A 65 5.20 -21.82 6.33
C GLU A 65 3.80 -21.43 5.83
N ALA A 66 3.54 -20.11 5.73
CA ALA A 66 2.26 -19.59 5.27
C ALA A 66 2.01 -19.82 3.76
N TRP A 67 3.08 -19.91 2.98
CA TRP A 67 3.00 -20.29 1.56
C TRP A 67 2.60 -21.76 1.41
N ASP A 68 3.27 -22.64 2.11
CA ASP A 68 3.08 -24.10 2.01
C ASP A 68 1.69 -24.53 2.52
N ASN A 69 1.17 -23.87 3.55
CA ASN A 69 -0.17 -24.15 4.08
C ASN A 69 -1.32 -23.40 3.38
N GLY A 70 -1.01 -22.56 2.37
CA GLY A 70 -1.97 -21.82 1.56
C GLY A 70 -2.55 -20.56 2.22
N GLU A 71 -2.04 -20.11 3.35
CA GLU A 71 -2.48 -18.87 4.01
C GLU A 71 -2.14 -17.63 3.18
N ILE A 72 -0.98 -17.61 2.53
CA ILE A 72 -0.60 -16.52 1.63
C ILE A 72 -1.62 -16.38 0.49
N ALA A 73 -1.96 -17.48 -0.19
CA ALA A 73 -2.93 -17.44 -1.29
C ALA A 73 -4.32 -16.95 -0.85
N LYS A 74 -4.75 -17.30 0.36
CA LYS A 74 -6.02 -16.83 0.93
C LYS A 74 -5.99 -15.36 1.30
N SER A 75 -4.87 -14.88 1.86
CA SER A 75 -4.73 -13.48 2.23
C SER A 75 -4.51 -12.57 1.02
N ASP A 76 -3.88 -13.08 -0.03
CA ASP A 76 -3.56 -12.34 -1.24
C ASP A 76 -4.79 -12.11 -2.15
N LYS A 77 -5.89 -12.82 -1.90
CA LYS A 77 -7.12 -12.64 -2.68
C LYS A 77 -8.37 -12.75 -1.82
N THR A 78 -8.97 -11.61 -1.56
CA THR A 78 -10.24 -11.45 -0.86
C THR A 78 -11.22 -10.61 -1.71
N ASP A 79 -12.42 -10.38 -1.22
CA ASP A 79 -13.40 -9.48 -1.85
C ASP A 79 -13.00 -7.99 -1.79
N LYS A 80 -12.02 -7.62 -0.94
CA LYS A 80 -11.59 -6.25 -0.69
C LYS A 80 -10.13 -5.95 -1.03
N PHE A 81 -9.34 -6.99 -1.28
CA PHE A 81 -7.91 -6.90 -1.54
C PHE A 81 -7.46 -7.98 -2.53
N GLU A 82 -6.59 -7.62 -3.47
CA GLU A 82 -5.96 -8.57 -4.39
C GLU A 82 -4.48 -8.22 -4.59
N MET A 83 -3.60 -9.16 -4.29
CA MET A 83 -2.19 -9.10 -4.64
C MET A 83 -2.01 -9.48 -6.11
N LEU A 84 -1.56 -8.53 -6.93
CA LEU A 84 -1.34 -8.79 -8.37
C LEU A 84 0.03 -9.40 -8.62
N PHE A 85 1.07 -8.87 -7.97
CA PHE A 85 2.38 -9.49 -7.93
C PHE A 85 3.15 -9.08 -6.67
N ARG A 86 4.12 -9.90 -6.32
CA ARG A 86 5.10 -9.67 -5.26
C ARG A 86 6.45 -10.12 -5.76
N VAL A 87 7.46 -9.29 -5.59
CA VAL A 87 8.86 -9.59 -5.93
C VAL A 87 9.76 -9.26 -4.75
N HIS A 88 10.82 -10.01 -4.61
CA HIS A 88 11.74 -9.90 -3.49
C HIS A 88 13.14 -9.59 -3.98
N ALA A 89 13.82 -8.66 -3.30
CA ALA A 89 15.25 -8.39 -3.41
C ALA A 89 15.92 -8.74 -2.07
N PRO A 90 16.13 -10.04 -1.78
CA PRO A 90 16.54 -10.49 -0.44
C PRO A 90 17.91 -9.97 -0.04
N GLY A 91 18.82 -9.73 -0.99
CA GLY A 91 20.14 -9.11 -0.72
C GLY A 91 20.04 -7.66 -0.25
N GLU A 92 18.94 -6.97 -0.53
CA GLU A 92 18.68 -5.60 -0.12
C GLU A 92 17.65 -5.50 1.00
N GLY A 93 17.09 -6.62 1.46
CA GLY A 93 16.03 -6.65 2.45
C GLY A 93 14.74 -5.97 1.99
N ARG A 94 14.43 -6.02 0.68
CA ARG A 94 13.33 -5.27 0.07
C ARG A 94 12.31 -6.20 -0.57
N VAL A 95 11.04 -5.81 -0.46
CA VAL A 95 9.91 -6.47 -1.15
C VAL A 95 9.06 -5.40 -1.83
N VAL A 96 8.72 -5.60 -3.09
CA VAL A 96 7.85 -4.69 -3.85
C VAL A 96 6.62 -5.46 -4.29
N CYS A 97 5.44 -4.87 -4.05
CA CYS A 97 4.16 -5.46 -4.40
C CYS A 97 3.33 -4.49 -5.23
N LEU A 98 2.55 -5.00 -6.17
CA LEU A 98 1.42 -4.31 -6.78
C LEU A 98 0.15 -4.99 -6.31
N CYS A 99 -0.78 -4.22 -5.78
CA CYS A 99 -2.03 -4.73 -5.26
C CYS A 99 -3.22 -3.84 -5.61
N LYS A 100 -4.40 -4.40 -5.49
CA LYS A 100 -5.68 -3.68 -5.60
C LYS A 100 -6.40 -3.73 -4.28
N ALA A 101 -7.04 -2.65 -3.89
CA ALA A 101 -7.95 -2.61 -2.75
C ALA A 101 -9.03 -1.54 -2.93
N HIS A 102 -10.12 -1.65 -2.18
CA HIS A 102 -11.17 -0.64 -2.18
C HIS A 102 -10.75 0.64 -1.45
N SER A 103 -9.83 0.53 -0.50
CA SER A 103 -9.29 1.67 0.25
C SER A 103 -7.91 1.36 0.84
N ASP A 104 -7.24 2.39 1.32
CA ASP A 104 -6.00 2.32 2.08
C ASP A 104 -6.16 1.54 3.41
N LYS A 105 -7.36 1.49 3.98
CA LYS A 105 -7.65 0.66 5.15
C LYS A 105 -7.43 -0.83 4.89
N GLU A 106 -7.88 -1.35 3.75
CA GLU A 106 -7.68 -2.74 3.36
C GLU A 106 -6.21 -3.03 3.02
N ILE A 107 -5.51 -2.08 2.38
CA ILE A 107 -4.06 -2.15 2.19
C ILE A 107 -3.36 -2.27 3.53
N PHE A 108 -3.64 -1.34 4.45
CA PHE A 108 -3.03 -1.37 5.78
C PHE A 108 -3.34 -2.67 6.53
N ALA A 109 -4.58 -3.14 6.50
CA ALA A 109 -5.00 -4.37 7.17
C ALA A 109 -4.25 -5.61 6.66
N HIS A 110 -3.97 -5.67 5.35
CA HIS A 110 -3.20 -6.77 4.76
C HIS A 110 -1.73 -6.78 5.22
N PHE A 111 -1.10 -5.62 5.27
CA PHE A 111 0.34 -5.51 5.56
C PHE A 111 0.66 -5.31 7.04
N ALA A 112 -0.26 -4.80 7.86
CA ALA A 112 -0.04 -4.46 9.26
C ALA A 112 0.50 -5.61 10.12
N PRO A 113 0.04 -6.88 9.98
CA PRO A 113 0.58 -7.99 10.77
C PRO A 113 2.08 -8.23 10.54
N TRP A 114 2.54 -8.12 9.29
CA TRP A 114 3.94 -8.26 8.91
C TRP A 114 4.78 -7.09 9.44
N ARG A 115 4.27 -5.87 9.30
CA ARG A 115 4.91 -4.67 9.85
C ARG A 115 5.06 -4.75 11.36
N ALA A 116 3.99 -5.09 12.07
CA ALA A 116 3.99 -5.16 13.52
C ALA A 116 4.94 -6.25 14.06
N LYS A 117 5.02 -7.40 13.37
CA LYS A 117 5.83 -8.53 13.82
C LYS A 117 7.32 -8.35 13.52
N PHE A 118 7.68 -7.74 12.39
CA PHE A 118 9.05 -7.72 11.88
C PHE A 118 9.64 -6.32 11.74
N GLY A 119 8.92 -5.27 12.15
CA GLY A 119 9.40 -3.89 12.07
C GLY A 119 9.61 -3.38 10.64
N ILE A 120 8.91 -3.95 9.65
CA ILE A 120 9.07 -3.60 8.24
C ILE A 120 8.60 -2.17 8.03
N HIS A 121 9.44 -1.33 7.41
CA HIS A 121 9.02 -0.05 6.89
C HIS A 121 8.25 -0.25 5.59
N MET A 122 7.09 0.36 5.47
CA MET A 122 6.20 0.18 4.32
C MET A 122 5.73 1.54 3.81
N GLU A 123 5.87 1.74 2.50
CA GLU A 123 5.35 2.90 1.78
C GLU A 123 4.31 2.42 0.77
N PHE A 124 3.14 3.06 0.77
CA PHE A 124 2.06 2.76 -0.15
C PHE A 124 1.82 3.96 -1.07
N THR A 125 1.93 3.73 -2.38
CA THR A 125 1.73 4.76 -3.39
C THR A 125 0.54 4.38 -4.26
N PRO A 126 -0.52 5.21 -4.32
CA PRO A 126 -1.57 5.03 -5.31
C PRO A 126 -1.00 5.14 -6.72
N VAL A 127 -1.37 4.22 -7.58
CA VAL A 127 -0.91 4.19 -8.98
C VAL A 127 -2.09 3.94 -9.92
N ILE A 128 -1.92 4.24 -11.19
CA ILE A 128 -2.93 3.99 -12.22
C ILE A 128 -2.35 3.14 -13.34
N SER A 129 -3.20 2.42 -14.05
CA SER A 129 -2.79 1.59 -15.18
C SER A 129 -2.33 2.44 -16.37
N CYS A 130 -1.54 1.84 -17.27
CA CYS A 130 -1.18 2.50 -18.54
C CYS A 130 -2.42 2.91 -19.34
N GLN A 131 -3.48 2.08 -19.35
CA GLN A 131 -4.71 2.41 -20.05
C GLN A 131 -5.36 3.67 -19.45
N ASN A 132 -5.45 3.78 -18.13
CA ASN A 132 -6.00 4.95 -17.47
C ASN A 132 -5.18 6.22 -17.74
N VAL A 133 -3.83 6.09 -17.78
CA VAL A 133 -2.95 7.22 -18.16
C VAL A 133 -3.25 7.68 -19.57
N VAL A 134 -3.37 6.73 -20.51
CA VAL A 134 -3.65 7.04 -21.93
C VAL A 134 -5.02 7.71 -22.07
N ASP A 135 -6.05 7.17 -21.44
CA ASP A 135 -7.41 7.71 -21.55
C ASP A 135 -7.51 9.11 -20.94
N TYR A 136 -6.92 9.30 -19.75
CA TYR A 136 -6.85 10.62 -19.11
C TYR A 136 -6.16 11.67 -19.99
N HIS A 137 -5.02 11.33 -20.61
CA HIS A 137 -4.28 12.28 -21.44
C HIS A 137 -4.96 12.55 -22.77
N LYS A 138 -5.67 11.59 -23.37
CA LYS A 138 -6.51 11.84 -24.54
C LYS A 138 -7.60 12.88 -24.26
N ASP A 139 -8.24 12.77 -23.10
CA ASP A 139 -9.28 13.72 -22.71
C ASP A 139 -8.71 15.09 -22.33
N LEU A 140 -7.59 15.11 -21.62
CA LEU A 140 -6.86 16.34 -21.31
C LEU A 140 -6.46 17.09 -22.57
N PHE A 141 -5.86 16.41 -23.55
CA PHE A 141 -5.41 17.05 -24.80
C PHE A 141 -6.54 17.56 -25.67
N LYS A 142 -7.72 16.92 -25.65
CA LYS A 142 -8.94 17.50 -26.28
C LYS A 142 -9.37 18.82 -25.65
N THR A 143 -9.13 18.97 -24.36
CA THR A 143 -9.50 20.18 -23.62
C THR A 143 -8.50 21.32 -23.81
N LEU A 144 -7.23 21.00 -24.04
CA LEU A 144 -6.15 21.98 -24.23
C LEU A 144 -5.95 22.42 -25.68
N GLY A 145 -6.48 21.69 -26.66
CA GLY A 145 -6.37 21.97 -28.09
C GLY A 145 -7.50 22.77 -28.63
#